data_d64168393a32762b8e520ae91c10fd89
#
_entry.id   d64168393a32762b8e520ae91c10fd89
#
_cell.length_a   1.000
_cell.length_b   1.000
_cell.length_c   1.000
_cell.angle_alpha   90.00
_cell.angle_beta   90.00
_cell.angle_gamma   90.00
#
_symmetry.space_group_name_H-M   'P 1'
#
loop_
_entity.id
_entity.type
_entity.pdbx_description
1 polymer ?
#
loop_
_entity_poly.entity_id
_entity_poly.type
_entity_poly.pdbx_seq_one_letter_code
_entity_poly.pdbx_strand_id
1 'polypeptide(L)'
;VGYKNVTINEPFFQGHFPGEPVMPGVLILESMGQVASVMVAVRLGEGQKDKIAFLAGVDNARFRRPVRPGDRLVTRAELTRLRGTIGKARVTGFVEDEVVAEGEFIFMVASTLERTKGAGKEEAEK
;
A
#
# COMPACT_ATOMS: atom_id res chain seq x y z
N VAL A 1 -4.90 11.35 2.29
CA VAL A 1 -3.98 11.62 1.19
C VAL A 1 -2.55 11.65 1.71
N GLY A 2 -1.68 10.99 1.03
CA GLY A 2 -0.26 11.01 1.33
C GLY A 2 0.54 11.13 0.05
N TYR A 3 1.84 11.35 0.18
CA TYR A 3 2.69 11.41 -1.01
C TYR A 3 4.07 10.84 -0.76
N LYS A 4 4.72 10.44 -1.84
CA LYS A 4 6.11 10.02 -1.87
C LYS A 4 6.84 10.80 -2.96
N ASN A 5 7.98 11.38 -2.60
CA ASN A 5 8.88 11.95 -3.58
C ASN A 5 9.74 10.84 -4.16
N VAL A 6 9.67 10.66 -5.46
CA VAL A 6 10.45 9.63 -6.15
C VAL A 6 11.79 10.24 -6.54
N THR A 7 12.89 9.64 -6.06
CA THR A 7 14.24 10.17 -6.27
C THR A 7 15.13 9.17 -6.99
N ILE A 8 16.09 9.68 -7.75
CA ILE A 8 17.05 8.83 -8.47
C ILE A 8 17.97 8.07 -7.50
N ASN A 9 18.06 8.51 -6.26
CA ASN A 9 18.93 7.88 -5.26
C ASN A 9 18.39 6.55 -4.73
N GLU A 10 17.17 6.18 -5.10
CA GLU A 10 16.60 4.90 -4.66
C GLU A 10 17.29 3.75 -5.40
N PRO A 11 17.74 2.70 -4.69
CA PRO A 11 18.59 1.65 -5.28
C PRO A 11 17.96 0.89 -6.45
N PHE A 12 16.62 0.76 -6.47
CA PHE A 12 15.95 0.00 -7.53
C PHE A 12 16.11 0.62 -8.92
N PHE A 13 16.44 1.90 -9.03
CA PHE A 13 16.61 2.54 -10.34
C PHE A 13 17.89 2.12 -11.05
N GLN A 14 18.85 1.54 -10.34
CA GLN A 14 20.08 1.07 -10.96
C GLN A 14 19.81 -0.08 -11.95
N GLY A 15 18.79 -0.89 -11.69
CA GLY A 15 18.43 -2.00 -12.55
C GLY A 15 17.12 -1.84 -13.33
N HIS A 16 16.34 -0.80 -13.05
CA HIS A 16 14.99 -0.67 -13.61
C HIS A 16 14.72 0.74 -14.16
N PHE A 17 15.27 1.16 -15.26
CA PHE A 17 16.17 0.41 -16.16
C PHE A 17 17.41 1.27 -16.41
N PRO A 18 18.56 0.69 -16.76
CA PRO A 18 19.75 1.49 -17.05
C PRO A 18 19.47 2.53 -18.15
N GLY A 19 19.74 3.81 -17.85
CA GLY A 19 19.49 4.89 -18.79
C GLY A 19 18.02 5.34 -18.91
N GLU A 20 17.08 4.60 -18.34
CA GLU A 20 15.65 4.92 -18.38
C GLU A 20 15.00 4.52 -17.04
N PRO A 21 15.21 5.30 -15.99
CA PRO A 21 14.70 4.92 -14.67
C PRO A 21 13.17 5.04 -14.60
N VAL A 22 12.54 3.94 -14.23
CA VAL A 22 11.08 3.84 -14.06
C VAL A 22 10.81 3.12 -12.74
N MET A 23 9.93 3.67 -11.92
CA MET A 23 9.56 3.03 -10.67
C MET A 23 8.80 1.73 -10.93
N PRO A 24 9.25 0.60 -10.36
CA PRO A 24 8.52 -0.67 -10.52
C PRO A 24 7.07 -0.58 -10.05
N GLY A 25 6.15 -1.19 -10.79
CA GLY A 25 4.72 -1.16 -10.46
C GLY A 25 4.43 -1.70 -9.08
N VAL A 26 5.11 -2.77 -8.66
CA VAL A 26 4.91 -3.35 -7.33
C VAL A 26 5.30 -2.38 -6.21
N LEU A 27 6.29 -1.51 -6.45
CA LEU A 27 6.70 -0.50 -5.48
C LEU A 27 5.75 0.70 -5.48
N ILE A 28 5.13 1.00 -6.61
CA ILE A 28 4.05 1.98 -6.67
C ILE A 28 2.90 1.51 -5.78
N LEU A 29 2.49 0.25 -5.93
CA LEU A 29 1.44 -0.35 -5.10
C LEU A 29 1.83 -0.35 -3.62
N GLU A 30 3.08 -0.64 -3.31
CA GLU A 30 3.56 -0.62 -1.92
C GLU A 30 3.44 0.78 -1.31
N SER A 31 3.87 1.81 -2.03
CA SER A 31 3.74 3.20 -1.58
C SER A 31 2.28 3.58 -1.33
N MET A 32 1.40 3.21 -2.28
CA MET A 32 -0.03 3.46 -2.15
C MET A 32 -0.64 2.70 -0.98
N GLY A 33 -0.21 1.45 -0.79
CA GLY A 33 -0.66 0.60 0.30
C GLY A 33 -0.29 1.17 1.67
N GLN A 34 0.87 1.78 1.79
CA GLN A 34 1.28 2.41 3.04
C GLN A 34 0.38 3.58 3.41
N VAL A 35 -0.01 4.41 2.45
CA VAL A 35 -0.97 5.50 2.69
C VAL A 35 -2.30 4.93 3.16
N ALA A 36 -2.79 3.89 2.50
CA ALA A 36 -4.03 3.24 2.89
C ALA A 36 -3.95 2.62 4.29
N SER A 37 -2.80 2.05 4.65
CA SER A 37 -2.57 1.48 5.98
C SER A 37 -2.63 2.54 7.07
N VAL A 38 -2.05 3.71 6.82
CA VAL A 38 -2.13 4.84 7.76
C VAL A 38 -3.58 5.30 7.92
N MET A 39 -4.34 5.37 6.83
CA MET A 39 -5.75 5.71 6.89
C MET A 39 -6.53 4.74 7.78
N VAL A 40 -6.29 3.44 7.62
CA VAL A 40 -6.95 2.41 8.43
C VAL A 40 -6.55 2.57 9.90
N ALA A 41 -5.27 2.81 10.18
CA ALA A 41 -4.79 3.01 11.55
C ALA A 41 -5.47 4.20 12.22
N VAL A 42 -5.63 5.31 11.50
CA VAL A 42 -6.32 6.49 12.00
C VAL A 42 -7.79 6.19 12.29
N ARG A 43 -8.45 5.46 11.40
CA ARG A 43 -9.86 5.06 11.58
C ARG A 43 -10.07 4.15 12.78
N LEU A 44 -9.11 3.29 13.10
CA LEU A 44 -9.19 2.40 14.26
C LEU A 44 -9.00 3.16 15.59
N GLY A 45 -8.29 4.29 15.56
CA GLY A 45 -8.10 5.13 16.73
C GLY A 45 -7.00 4.63 17.66
N GLU A 46 -6.75 5.41 18.73
CA GLU A 46 -5.66 5.15 19.66
C GLU A 46 -5.78 3.85 20.45
N GLY A 47 -7.00 3.42 20.73
CA GLY A 47 -7.23 2.17 21.46
C GLY A 47 -6.81 0.91 20.71
N GLN A 48 -6.38 1.05 19.45
CA GLN A 48 -6.01 -0.04 18.58
C GLN A 48 -4.54 0.00 18.18
N LYS A 49 -3.69 0.55 19.04
CA LYS A 49 -2.25 0.71 18.75
C LYS A 49 -1.52 -0.61 18.51
N ASP A 50 -2.01 -1.70 19.09
CA ASP A 50 -1.45 -3.03 18.91
C ASP A 50 -1.90 -3.71 17.61
N LYS A 51 -2.79 -3.07 16.85
CA LYS A 51 -3.31 -3.64 15.61
C LYS A 51 -2.52 -3.19 14.41
N ILE A 52 -2.35 -4.12 13.47
CA ILE A 52 -1.62 -3.91 12.23
C ILE A 52 -2.55 -4.25 11.07
N ALA A 53 -2.48 -3.45 10.02
CA ALA A 53 -3.19 -3.75 8.78
C ALA A 53 -2.23 -4.43 7.81
N PHE A 54 -2.60 -5.62 7.36
CA PHE A 54 -1.85 -6.36 6.36
C PHE A 54 -2.54 -6.25 5.02
N LEU A 55 -1.77 -6.10 3.97
CA LEU A 55 -2.31 -6.17 2.63
C LEU A 55 -2.63 -7.64 2.32
N ALA A 56 -3.91 -7.95 2.17
CA ALA A 56 -4.37 -9.31 1.87
C ALA A 56 -4.57 -9.53 0.38
N GLY A 57 -4.85 -8.47 -0.37
CA GLY A 57 -5.03 -8.59 -1.80
C GLY A 57 -5.16 -7.23 -2.46
N VAL A 58 -4.98 -7.22 -3.78
CA VAL A 58 -5.19 -6.06 -4.62
C VAL A 58 -5.98 -6.51 -5.84
N ASP A 59 -7.16 -5.93 -6.02
CA ASP A 59 -8.00 -6.19 -7.16
C ASP A 59 -7.97 -5.02 -8.12
N ASN A 60 -8.13 -5.31 -9.40
CA ASN A 60 -8.27 -4.30 -10.45
C ASN A 60 -7.12 -3.29 -10.48
N ALA A 61 -5.90 -3.77 -10.23
CA ALA A 61 -4.71 -2.92 -10.31
C ALA A 61 -4.47 -2.49 -11.75
N ARG A 62 -4.29 -1.20 -11.96
CA ARG A 62 -4.01 -0.60 -13.27
C ARG A 62 -2.86 0.38 -13.15
N PHE A 63 -1.94 0.30 -14.10
CA PHE A 63 -0.84 1.24 -14.24
C PHE A 63 -1.05 1.98 -15.55
N ARG A 64 -1.31 3.28 -15.45
CA ARG A 64 -1.71 4.07 -16.61
C ARG A 64 -0.57 4.85 -17.24
N ARG A 65 0.46 5.15 -16.45
CA ARG A 65 1.68 5.77 -16.99
C ARG A 65 2.85 5.54 -16.02
N PRO A 66 4.09 5.60 -16.53
CA PRO A 66 5.28 5.42 -15.71
C PRO A 66 5.45 6.51 -14.67
N VAL A 67 6.03 6.14 -13.53
CA VAL A 67 6.47 7.07 -12.49
C VAL A 67 7.99 7.09 -12.52
N ARG A 68 8.57 8.27 -12.57
CA ARG A 68 10.01 8.47 -12.74
C ARG A 68 10.60 9.33 -11.63
N PRO A 69 11.94 9.31 -11.46
CA PRO A 69 12.60 10.22 -10.53
C PRO A 69 12.23 11.67 -10.83
N GLY A 70 11.97 12.43 -9.78
CA GLY A 70 11.48 13.81 -9.89
C GLY A 70 9.97 13.93 -9.75
N ASP A 71 9.24 12.83 -9.90
CA ASP A 71 7.80 12.84 -9.73
C ASP A 71 7.44 12.81 -8.24
N ARG A 72 6.33 13.43 -7.91
CA ARG A 72 5.70 13.29 -6.59
C ARG A 72 4.47 12.41 -6.78
N LEU A 73 4.51 11.23 -6.20
CA LEU A 73 3.38 10.30 -6.23
C LEU A 73 2.44 10.65 -5.10
N VAL A 74 1.29 11.20 -5.44
CA VAL A 74 0.24 11.55 -4.47
C VAL A 74 -0.78 10.44 -4.46
N THR A 75 -1.07 9.90 -3.30
CA THR A 75 -2.00 8.78 -3.14
C THR A 75 -3.23 9.23 -2.36
N ARG A 76 -4.39 8.97 -2.93
CA ARG A 76 -5.68 9.14 -2.26
C ARG A 76 -6.22 7.76 -1.94
N ALA A 77 -6.54 7.52 -0.68
CA ALA A 77 -7.17 6.28 -0.24
C ALA A 77 -8.56 6.59 0.32
N GLU A 78 -9.53 5.81 -0.10
CA GLU A 78 -10.91 5.91 0.39
C GLU A 78 -11.32 4.57 0.95
N LEU A 79 -11.69 4.53 2.24
CA LEU A 79 -12.16 3.31 2.86
C LEU A 79 -13.58 3.03 2.36
N THR A 80 -13.75 1.95 1.61
CA THR A 80 -15.05 1.58 1.03
C THR A 80 -15.79 0.57 1.89
N ARG A 81 -15.07 -0.20 2.71
CA ARG A 81 -15.69 -1.18 3.61
C ARG A 81 -14.74 -1.47 4.77
N LEU A 82 -15.31 -1.56 5.96
CA LEU A 82 -14.61 -2.07 7.13
C LEU A 82 -15.60 -2.92 7.90
N ARG A 83 -15.39 -4.24 7.89
CA ARG A 83 -16.27 -5.19 8.55
C ARG A 83 -15.43 -6.21 9.31
N GLY A 84 -15.54 -6.18 10.64
CA GLY A 84 -14.73 -7.05 11.49
C GLY A 84 -13.24 -6.77 11.29
N THR A 85 -12.50 -7.76 10.84
CA THR A 85 -11.06 -7.67 10.61
C THR A 85 -10.68 -7.39 9.16
N ILE A 86 -11.67 -7.24 8.27
CA ILE A 86 -11.42 -7.04 6.84
C ILE A 86 -11.84 -5.64 6.42
N GLY A 87 -10.92 -4.93 5.77
CA GLY A 87 -11.18 -3.63 5.21
C GLY A 87 -10.89 -3.60 3.72
N LYS A 88 -11.63 -2.79 2.99
CA LYS A 88 -11.39 -2.50 1.58
C LYS A 88 -11.21 -1.02 1.38
N ALA A 89 -10.28 -0.65 0.53
CA ALA A 89 -10.02 0.73 0.18
C ALA A 89 -9.84 0.87 -1.31
N ARG A 90 -10.41 1.92 -1.89
CA ARG A 90 -10.07 2.33 -3.24
C ARG A 90 -8.89 3.27 -3.15
N VAL A 91 -7.84 2.96 -3.89
CA VAL A 91 -6.59 3.71 -3.81
C VAL A 91 -6.20 4.18 -5.20
N THR A 92 -5.92 5.46 -5.33
CA THR A 92 -5.56 6.09 -6.60
C THR A 92 -4.30 6.89 -6.42
N GLY A 93 -3.34 6.69 -7.32
CA GLY A 93 -2.08 7.43 -7.35
C GLY A 93 -2.07 8.45 -8.48
N PHE A 94 -1.56 9.63 -8.18
CA PHE A 94 -1.51 10.76 -9.12
C PHE A 94 -0.10 11.32 -9.22
N VAL A 95 0.26 11.77 -10.39
CA VAL A 95 1.41 12.66 -10.62
C VAL A 95 0.88 13.85 -11.38
N GLU A 96 1.05 15.05 -10.80
CA GLU A 96 0.54 16.29 -11.42
C GLU A 96 -0.94 16.22 -11.81
N ASP A 97 -1.77 15.71 -10.88
CA ASP A 97 -3.21 15.57 -11.06
C ASP A 97 -3.64 14.53 -12.12
N GLU A 98 -2.69 13.80 -12.69
CA GLU A 98 -2.99 12.75 -13.63
C GLU A 98 -2.89 11.38 -12.95
N VAL A 99 -3.89 10.52 -13.18
CA VAL A 99 -3.92 9.18 -12.60
C VAL A 99 -2.80 8.33 -13.22
N VAL A 100 -1.90 7.82 -12.39
CA VAL A 100 -0.81 6.96 -12.85
C VAL A 100 -1.03 5.50 -12.46
N ALA A 101 -1.76 5.26 -11.37
CA ALA A 101 -2.05 3.91 -10.90
C ALA A 101 -3.33 3.91 -10.07
N GLU A 102 -4.01 2.77 -10.02
CA GLU A 102 -5.21 2.61 -9.19
C GLU A 102 -5.41 1.16 -8.83
N GLY A 103 -6.18 0.91 -7.78
CA GLY A 103 -6.52 -0.44 -7.36
C GLY A 103 -7.49 -0.46 -6.19
N GLU A 104 -8.05 -1.64 -5.93
CA GLU A 104 -8.84 -1.90 -4.75
C GLU A 104 -7.99 -2.75 -3.81
N PHE A 105 -7.67 -2.20 -2.66
CA PHE A 105 -6.80 -2.84 -1.68
C PHE A 105 -7.65 -3.48 -0.60
N ILE A 106 -7.33 -4.74 -0.30
CA ILE A 106 -8.01 -5.52 0.73
C ILE A 106 -7.02 -5.69 1.88
N PHE A 107 -7.43 -5.26 3.06
CA PHE A 107 -6.62 -5.32 4.26
C PHE A 107 -7.21 -6.27 5.27
N MET A 108 -6.34 -6.96 5.99
CA MET A 108 -6.71 -7.71 7.16
C MET A 108 -6.12 -7.01 8.38
N VAL A 109 -6.95 -6.72 9.38
CA VAL A 109 -6.53 -6.03 10.59
C VAL A 109 -6.44 -7.05 11.71
N ALA A 110 -5.27 -7.14 12.34
CA ALA A 110 -5.03 -8.07 13.44
C ALA A 110 -4.09 -7.46 14.45
N SER A 111 -4.21 -7.87 15.71
CA SER A 111 -3.24 -7.47 16.72
C SER A 111 -1.93 -8.21 16.49
N THR A 112 -0.82 -7.63 16.94
CA THR A 112 0.49 -8.29 16.85
C THR A 112 0.48 -9.63 17.56
N LEU A 113 -0.20 -9.70 18.70
CA LEU A 113 -0.31 -10.93 19.50
C LEU A 113 -1.13 -11.99 18.78
N GLU A 114 -2.26 -11.61 18.19
CA GLU A 114 -3.11 -12.52 17.42
C GLU A 114 -2.38 -13.09 16.21
N ARG A 115 -1.61 -12.25 15.52
CA ARG A 115 -0.80 -12.68 14.39
C ARG A 115 0.22 -13.73 14.79
N THR A 116 0.92 -13.52 15.90
CA THR A 116 1.90 -14.48 16.41
C THR A 116 1.25 -15.80 16.77
N LYS A 117 0.09 -15.77 17.43
CA LYS A 117 -0.66 -16.97 17.78
C LYS A 117 -1.17 -17.70 16.53
N GLY A 118 -1.65 -16.97 15.53
CA GLY A 118 -2.10 -17.55 14.27
C GLY A 118 -0.98 -18.25 13.54
N ALA A 119 0.19 -17.63 13.45
CA ALA A 119 1.37 -18.23 12.83
C ALA A 119 1.81 -19.49 13.57
N GLY A 120 1.81 -19.46 14.90
CA GLY A 120 2.13 -20.60 15.73
C GLY A 120 1.17 -21.78 15.52
N LYS A 121 -0.12 -21.51 15.39
CA LYS A 121 -1.12 -22.53 15.09
C LYS A 121 -0.91 -23.18 13.74
N GLU A 122 -0.66 -22.38 12.72
CA GLU A 122 -0.40 -22.89 11.38
C GLU A 122 0.81 -23.81 11.35
N GLU A 123 1.87 -23.44 12.02
CA GLU A 123 3.07 -24.27 12.13
C GLU A 123 2.78 -25.58 12.89
N ALA A 124 1.98 -25.51 13.93
CA ALA A 124 1.61 -26.70 14.72
C ALA A 124 0.73 -27.67 13.95
N GLU A 125 -0.11 -27.18 13.04
CA GLU A 125 -1.01 -27.98 12.23
C GLU A 125 -0.31 -28.65 11.03
N LYS A 126 0.86 -28.18 10.67
CA LYS A 126 1.67 -28.76 9.61
C LYS A 126 2.48 -29.95 10.10
#